data_481a83f1e197fd7ed5a5547b2a11267b
#
_entry.id   481a83f1e197fd7ed5a5547b2a11267b
#
_cell.length_a   1.000
_cell.length_b   1.000
_cell.length_c   1.000
_cell.angle_alpha   90.00
_cell.angle_beta   90.00
_cell.angle_gamma   90.00
#
_symmetry.space_group_name_H-M   'P 1'
#
loop_
_entity.id
_entity.type
_entity.pdbx_description
1 polymer ?
#
loop_
_entity_poly.entity_id
_entity_poly.type
_entity_poly.pdbx_seq_one_letter_code
_entity_poly.pdbx_strand_id
1 'polypeptide(L)'
;MGDDIEKRGFSPDDYRSTAPMRGKMSDKQPKIITLCGSTRFIETVAVMAYLLEKEGAIVLGLHYLPPGYFKGKDIVECHIAEHEGVAEHFDNLHLRKIDLSDSIYVLNVDGYIGESTRREIDYAEKIGKPVTYLES
;
A
#
# COMPACT_ATOMS: atom_id res chain seq x y z
N MET A 1 21.37 -17.32 2.08
CA MET A 1 22.21 -17.08 2.91
C MET A 1 22.03 -16.07 3.96
N GLY A 2 21.48 -16.53 5.06
CA GLY A 2 21.35 -15.69 6.22
C GLY A 2 22.68 -15.16 6.69
N ASP A 3 23.72 -15.87 6.33
CA ASP A 3 25.05 -15.47 6.75
C ASP A 3 25.44 -14.12 6.22
N ASP A 4 24.98 -13.78 5.04
CA ASP A 4 25.36 -12.52 4.42
C ASP A 4 24.89 -11.33 5.24
N ILE A 5 23.72 -11.44 5.82
CA ILE A 5 23.19 -10.36 6.63
C ILE A 5 24.01 -10.18 7.87
N GLU A 6 24.36 -11.27 8.51
CA GLU A 6 25.16 -11.19 9.72
C GLU A 6 26.55 -10.67 9.43
N LYS A 7 27.12 -11.09 8.29
CA LYS A 7 28.45 -10.65 7.94
C LYS A 7 28.50 -9.16 7.68
N ARG A 8 27.39 -8.58 7.30
CA ARG A 8 27.33 -7.14 7.11
C ARG A 8 27.02 -6.40 8.38
N GLY A 9 26.94 -7.12 9.48
CA GLY A 9 26.68 -6.48 10.75
C GLY A 9 25.26 -6.09 10.97
N PHE A 10 24.37 -6.65 10.17
CA PHE A 10 22.94 -6.32 10.30
C PHE A 10 22.23 -7.43 11.05
N SER A 11 21.65 -7.11 12.18
CA SER A 11 20.91 -8.07 12.97
C SER A 11 19.62 -7.41 13.43
N PRO A 12 18.65 -8.22 13.87
CA PRO A 12 17.43 -7.65 14.41
C PRO A 12 17.67 -6.70 15.57
N ASP A 13 18.66 -7.01 16.39
CA ASP A 13 18.95 -6.13 17.53
C ASP A 13 19.50 -4.80 17.05
N ASP A 14 20.39 -4.83 16.08
CA ASP A 14 20.94 -3.59 15.51
C ASP A 14 19.83 -2.76 14.90
N TYR A 15 18.96 -3.41 14.19
CA TYR A 15 17.87 -2.70 13.55
C TYR A 15 17.00 -2.03 14.60
N ARG A 16 16.72 -2.72 15.67
CA ARG A 16 15.87 -2.19 16.71
C ARG A 16 16.52 -0.99 17.36
N SER A 17 17.81 -1.09 17.62
CA SER A 17 18.49 0.00 18.27
C SER A 17 18.67 1.20 17.39
N THR A 18 18.65 0.99 16.06
CA THR A 18 18.81 2.11 15.13
C THR A 18 17.48 2.75 14.77
N ALA A 19 16.42 2.38 15.41
CA ALA A 19 15.13 3.00 15.16
C ALA A 19 14.77 3.93 16.31
N PRO A 20 15.58 4.95 16.55
CA PRO A 20 15.38 5.81 17.71
C PRO A 20 14.16 6.67 17.61
N MET A 21 13.69 6.85 16.41
CA MET A 21 12.51 7.68 16.21
C MET A 21 11.31 7.15 16.94
N ARG A 22 11.35 5.87 17.26
CA ARG A 22 10.24 5.26 17.93
C ARG A 22 9.90 5.95 19.22
N GLY A 23 10.89 6.29 19.97
CA GLY A 23 10.66 6.96 21.23
C GLY A 23 10.09 8.33 21.05
N LYS A 24 10.35 8.93 19.89
CA LYS A 24 9.85 10.26 19.64
C LYS A 24 8.44 10.25 19.08
N MET A 25 8.00 9.12 18.60
CA MET A 25 6.68 9.04 17.99
C MET A 25 5.59 8.98 19.01
N SER A 26 5.93 9.30 20.23
CA SER A 26 4.99 9.34 21.32
C SER A 26 4.41 7.94 21.56
N ASP A 27 3.50 7.86 22.48
CA ASP A 27 2.88 6.59 22.83
C ASP A 27 1.75 6.22 21.90
N LYS A 28 1.47 7.06 20.93
CA LYS A 28 0.35 6.79 20.05
C LYS A 28 0.74 5.79 18.99
N GLN A 29 -0.19 4.91 18.68
CA GLN A 29 -0.03 4.00 17.57
C GLN A 29 -0.01 4.78 16.27
N PRO A 30 0.82 4.40 15.32
CA PRO A 30 0.77 5.01 14.00
C PRO A 30 -0.59 4.80 13.37
N LYS A 31 -1.01 5.76 12.57
CA LYS A 31 -2.22 5.57 11.79
C LYS A 31 -1.97 4.58 10.68
N ILE A 32 -2.98 3.78 10.40
CA ILE A 32 -2.91 2.81 9.33
C ILE A 32 -3.77 3.32 8.19
N ILE A 33 -3.15 3.49 7.03
CA ILE A 33 -3.81 4.05 5.85
C ILE A 33 -3.73 3.05 4.71
N THR A 34 -4.85 2.73 4.11
CA THR A 34 -4.86 1.86 2.93
C THR A 34 -4.96 2.73 1.69
N LEU A 35 -4.04 2.51 0.75
CA LEU A 35 -4.06 3.21 -0.53
C LEU A 35 -4.99 2.47 -1.48
N CYS A 36 -5.85 3.24 -2.15
CA CYS A 36 -6.79 2.70 -3.12
C CYS A 36 -6.59 3.42 -4.43
N GLY A 37 -6.52 2.66 -5.52
CA GLY A 37 -6.32 3.25 -6.83
C GLY A 37 -6.03 2.18 -7.85
N SER A 38 -6.02 2.58 -9.10
CA SER A 38 -5.77 1.65 -10.18
C SER A 38 -4.32 1.21 -10.21
N THR A 39 -4.09 -0.06 -10.48
CA THR A 39 -2.72 -0.57 -10.60
C THR A 39 -1.98 0.05 -11.79
N ARG A 40 -2.70 0.72 -12.69
CA ARG A 40 -2.02 1.42 -13.77
C ARG A 40 -1.19 2.58 -13.23
N PHE A 41 -1.44 3.02 -12.02
CA PHE A 41 -0.69 4.10 -11.40
C PHE A 41 0.23 3.56 -10.31
N ILE A 42 0.85 2.42 -10.58
CA ILE A 42 1.64 1.74 -9.55
C ILE A 42 2.79 2.61 -9.03
N GLU A 43 3.34 3.45 -9.89
CA GLU A 43 4.43 4.31 -9.44
C GLU A 43 3.92 5.37 -8.48
N THR A 44 2.75 5.92 -8.74
CA THR A 44 2.16 6.88 -7.81
C THR A 44 1.89 6.21 -6.46
N VAL A 45 1.40 4.97 -6.51
CA VAL A 45 1.16 4.23 -5.27
C VAL A 45 2.44 4.11 -4.48
N ALA A 46 3.53 3.72 -5.15
CA ALA A 46 4.80 3.52 -4.45
C ALA A 46 5.32 4.82 -3.85
N VAL A 47 5.22 5.92 -4.60
CA VAL A 47 5.68 7.19 -4.09
C VAL A 47 4.86 7.66 -2.91
N MET A 48 3.54 7.52 -3.01
CA MET A 48 2.70 7.96 -1.91
C MET A 48 2.89 7.10 -0.68
N ALA A 49 3.12 5.81 -0.86
CA ALA A 49 3.43 4.95 0.27
C ALA A 49 4.68 5.44 1.00
N TYR A 50 5.70 5.80 0.23
CA TYR A 50 6.92 6.31 0.82
C TYR A 50 6.66 7.60 1.60
N LEU A 51 5.92 8.52 0.99
CA LEU A 51 5.69 9.82 1.63
C LEU A 51 4.87 9.69 2.90
N LEU A 52 3.86 8.84 2.89
CA LEU A 52 3.03 8.68 4.07
C LEU A 52 3.77 7.97 5.18
N GLU A 53 4.60 6.99 4.84
CA GLU A 53 5.37 6.32 5.86
C GLU A 53 6.47 7.21 6.41
N LYS A 54 6.98 8.10 5.58
CA LYS A 54 7.94 9.09 6.06
C LYS A 54 7.32 9.95 7.15
N GLU A 55 6.03 10.17 7.08
CA GLU A 55 5.33 10.96 8.07
C GLU A 55 4.88 10.15 9.27
N GLY A 56 5.11 8.85 9.25
CA GLY A 56 4.82 8.03 10.40
C GLY A 56 3.62 7.13 10.28
N ALA A 57 2.98 7.06 9.12
CA ALA A 57 1.84 6.18 8.94
C ALA A 57 2.30 4.80 8.54
N ILE A 58 1.47 3.81 8.82
CA ILE A 58 1.63 2.47 8.28
C ILE A 58 0.77 2.39 7.04
N VAL A 59 1.34 1.99 5.92
CA VAL A 59 0.62 2.02 4.65
C VAL A 59 0.36 0.59 4.15
N LEU A 60 -0.88 0.34 3.82
CA LEU A 60 -1.29 -0.92 3.20
C LEU A 60 -1.79 -0.60 1.79
N GLY A 61 -1.69 -1.58 0.89
CA GLY A 61 -2.16 -1.35 -0.46
C GLY A 61 -1.68 -2.41 -1.42
N LEU A 62 -1.91 -2.16 -2.70
CA LEU A 62 -1.46 -3.02 -3.77
C LEU A 62 -0.22 -2.40 -4.41
N HIS A 63 0.88 -2.46 -3.71
CA HIS A 63 2.10 -1.84 -4.19
C HIS A 63 3.19 -2.87 -4.45
N TYR A 64 2.79 -4.03 -4.91
CA TYR A 64 3.72 -5.08 -5.26
C TYR A 64 3.42 -5.50 -6.71
N LEU A 65 4.40 -6.19 -7.29
CA LEU A 65 4.32 -6.57 -8.70
C LEU A 65 4.50 -8.08 -8.82
N PRO A 66 3.77 -8.71 -9.75
CA PRO A 66 3.97 -10.14 -9.98
C PRO A 66 5.33 -10.38 -10.63
N PRO A 67 5.85 -11.60 -10.49
CA PRO A 67 7.17 -11.88 -11.05
C PRO A 67 7.27 -11.63 -12.55
N GLY A 68 6.19 -11.82 -13.29
CA GLY A 68 6.24 -11.62 -14.74
C GLY A 68 6.50 -10.19 -15.15
N TYR A 69 6.33 -9.26 -14.24
CA TYR A 69 6.56 -7.87 -14.57
C TYR A 69 7.99 -7.61 -15.02
N PHE A 70 8.94 -8.26 -14.36
CA PHE A 70 10.34 -8.02 -14.66
C PHE A 70 10.82 -8.71 -15.95
N LYS A 71 9.95 -9.43 -16.60
CA LYS A 71 10.33 -10.07 -17.85
C LYS A 71 9.99 -9.21 -19.05
N GLY A 72 9.71 -7.95 -18.83
CA GLY A 72 9.46 -7.05 -19.92
C GLY A 72 8.12 -7.25 -20.60
N LYS A 73 7.21 -7.90 -19.94
CA LYS A 73 5.89 -8.06 -20.50
C LYS A 73 5.12 -6.79 -20.38
N ASP A 74 4.34 -6.52 -21.40
CA ASP A 74 3.55 -5.31 -21.43
C ASP A 74 2.24 -5.54 -20.69
N ILE A 75 2.34 -5.51 -19.37
CA ILE A 75 1.15 -5.68 -18.56
C ILE A 75 0.75 -4.37 -17.90
N VAL A 76 1.42 -3.31 -18.29
CA VAL A 76 1.21 -2.02 -17.66
C VAL A 76 -0.20 -1.53 -17.86
N GLU A 77 -0.77 -1.80 -19.02
CA GLU A 77 -2.08 -1.32 -19.31
C GLU A 77 -3.16 -2.15 -18.69
N CYS A 78 -2.80 -3.29 -18.15
CA CYS A 78 -3.78 -4.21 -17.66
C CYS A 78 -3.84 -4.20 -16.17
N HIS A 79 -4.90 -4.73 -15.69
CA HIS A 79 -5.04 -5.00 -14.29
C HIS A 79 -4.30 -6.31 -14.06
N ILE A 80 -3.13 -6.21 -13.45
CA ILE A 80 -2.22 -7.34 -13.30
C ILE A 80 -2.91 -8.57 -12.71
N ALA A 81 -3.74 -8.34 -11.69
CA ALA A 81 -4.42 -9.46 -11.04
C ALA A 81 -5.36 -10.16 -12.00
N GLU A 82 -5.97 -9.43 -12.91
CA GLU A 82 -6.88 -10.04 -13.89
C GLU A 82 -6.11 -10.88 -14.87
N HIS A 83 -4.91 -10.44 -15.23
CA HIS A 83 -4.05 -11.22 -16.10
C HIS A 83 -3.76 -12.58 -15.50
N GLU A 84 -3.59 -12.63 -14.21
CA GLU A 84 -3.26 -13.88 -13.53
C GLU A 84 -4.47 -14.61 -13.02
N GLY A 85 -5.66 -14.06 -13.22
CA GLY A 85 -6.87 -14.74 -12.81
C GLY A 85 -7.12 -14.74 -11.32
N VAL A 86 -6.54 -13.78 -10.61
CA VAL A 86 -6.69 -13.73 -9.17
C VAL A 86 -7.27 -12.41 -8.69
N ALA A 87 -7.96 -11.71 -9.59
CA ALA A 87 -8.46 -10.37 -9.27
C ALA A 87 -9.42 -10.39 -8.09
N GLU A 88 -10.33 -11.35 -8.07
CA GLU A 88 -11.31 -11.40 -7.00
C GLU A 88 -10.64 -11.63 -5.66
N HIS A 89 -9.63 -12.48 -5.65
CA HIS A 89 -8.90 -12.77 -4.44
C HIS A 89 -8.25 -11.48 -3.88
N PHE A 90 -7.56 -10.75 -4.74
CA PHE A 90 -6.90 -9.53 -4.30
C PHE A 90 -7.90 -8.43 -3.93
N ASP A 91 -9.02 -8.37 -4.64
CA ASP A 91 -10.05 -7.41 -4.28
C ASP A 91 -10.56 -7.67 -2.86
N ASN A 92 -10.80 -8.93 -2.54
CA ASN A 92 -11.27 -9.28 -1.20
C ASN A 92 -10.24 -8.96 -0.14
N LEU A 93 -8.98 -9.26 -0.41
CA LEU A 93 -7.92 -8.93 0.54
C LEU A 93 -7.81 -7.43 0.74
N HIS A 94 -8.03 -6.68 -0.32
CA HIS A 94 -7.93 -5.23 -0.20
C HIS A 94 -9.00 -4.69 0.74
N LEU A 95 -10.21 -5.26 0.69
CA LEU A 95 -11.25 -4.87 1.63
C LEU A 95 -10.85 -5.20 3.05
N ARG A 96 -10.16 -6.32 3.25
CA ARG A 96 -9.68 -6.65 4.59
C ARG A 96 -8.62 -5.66 5.06
N LYS A 97 -7.80 -5.15 4.12
CA LYS A 97 -6.85 -4.11 4.49
C LYS A 97 -7.58 -2.85 4.93
N ILE A 98 -8.68 -2.53 4.27
CA ILE A 98 -9.48 -1.38 4.67
C ILE A 98 -10.05 -1.60 6.07
N ASP A 99 -10.49 -2.82 6.37
CA ASP A 99 -10.96 -3.12 7.71
C ASP A 99 -9.92 -2.81 8.77
N LEU A 100 -8.67 -3.08 8.48
CA LEU A 100 -7.58 -2.87 9.42
C LEU A 100 -7.15 -1.41 9.51
N SER A 101 -7.60 -0.58 8.60
CA SER A 101 -7.10 0.78 8.48
C SER A 101 -7.90 1.77 9.30
N ASP A 102 -7.28 2.89 9.60
CA ASP A 102 -7.98 4.02 10.18
C ASP A 102 -8.67 4.84 9.11
N SER A 103 -8.14 4.82 7.89
CA SER A 103 -8.70 5.58 6.77
C SER A 103 -8.18 5.02 5.47
N ILE A 104 -8.76 5.48 4.37
CA ILE A 104 -8.21 5.15 3.06
C ILE A 104 -7.81 6.44 2.34
N TYR A 105 -6.86 6.30 1.44
CA TYR A 105 -6.36 7.41 0.64
C TYR A 105 -6.51 7.00 -0.82
N VAL A 106 -7.36 7.70 -1.55
CA VAL A 106 -7.67 7.36 -2.93
C VAL A 106 -6.72 8.10 -3.86
N LEU A 107 -6.01 7.35 -4.68
CA LEU A 107 -5.06 7.91 -5.63
C LEU A 107 -5.75 8.09 -6.97
N ASN A 108 -6.53 9.14 -7.07
CA ASN A 108 -7.32 9.43 -8.26
C ASN A 108 -6.55 10.33 -9.21
N VAL A 109 -5.51 9.77 -9.80
CA VAL A 109 -4.65 10.49 -10.72
C VAL A 109 -5.49 11.01 -11.88
N ASP A 110 -5.40 12.31 -12.11
CA ASP A 110 -6.19 12.99 -13.16
C ASP A 110 -7.68 12.76 -12.98
N GLY A 111 -8.10 12.53 -11.74
CA GLY A 111 -9.50 12.32 -11.45
C GLY A 111 -10.01 10.92 -11.74
N TYR A 112 -9.14 10.03 -12.20
CA TYR A 112 -9.59 8.70 -12.59
C TYR A 112 -9.90 7.83 -11.38
N ILE A 113 -11.07 7.23 -11.37
CA ILE A 113 -11.46 6.26 -10.35
C ILE A 113 -12.06 5.08 -11.09
N GLY A 114 -11.37 3.93 -11.02
CA GLY A 114 -11.85 2.75 -11.68
C GLY A 114 -12.95 2.05 -10.89
N GLU A 115 -13.44 0.98 -11.44
CA GLU A 115 -14.54 0.26 -10.84
C GLU A 115 -14.17 -0.36 -9.50
N SER A 116 -13.01 -0.98 -9.43
CA SER A 116 -12.56 -1.57 -8.17
C SER A 116 -12.38 -0.52 -7.10
N THR A 117 -11.79 0.60 -7.47
CA THR A 117 -11.57 1.67 -6.52
C THR A 117 -12.89 2.24 -6.03
N ARG A 118 -13.87 2.34 -6.93
CA ARG A 118 -15.18 2.83 -6.52
C ARG A 118 -15.80 1.90 -5.48
N ARG A 119 -15.66 0.60 -5.67
CA ARG A 119 -16.18 -0.33 -4.69
C ARG A 119 -15.47 -0.20 -3.35
N GLU A 120 -14.18 0.08 -3.39
CA GLU A 120 -13.42 0.26 -2.16
C GLU A 120 -13.84 1.52 -1.42
N ILE A 121 -14.10 2.57 -2.17
CA ILE A 121 -14.59 3.81 -1.56
C ILE A 121 -15.95 3.57 -0.92
N ASP A 122 -16.86 2.93 -1.65
CA ASP A 122 -18.17 2.65 -1.12
C ASP A 122 -18.09 1.80 0.15
N TYR A 123 -17.22 0.83 0.14
CA TYR A 123 -17.05 -0.03 1.30
C TYR A 123 -16.54 0.75 2.50
N ALA A 124 -15.52 1.58 2.28
CA ALA A 124 -14.96 2.37 3.37
C ALA A 124 -16.00 3.28 3.96
N GLU A 125 -16.79 3.92 3.12
CA GLU A 125 -17.84 4.81 3.60
C GLU A 125 -18.89 4.04 4.37
N LYS A 126 -19.22 2.86 3.90
CA LYS A 126 -20.22 2.05 4.57
C LYS A 126 -19.82 1.68 5.99
N ILE A 127 -18.54 1.39 6.19
CA ILE A 127 -18.06 0.99 7.51
C ILE A 127 -17.50 2.17 8.30
N GLY A 128 -17.70 3.39 7.81
CA GLY A 128 -17.36 4.59 8.56
C GLY A 128 -15.91 5.00 8.56
N LYS A 129 -15.14 4.54 7.57
CA LYS A 129 -13.73 4.94 7.48
C LYS A 129 -13.61 6.22 6.68
N PRO A 130 -12.85 7.20 7.17
CA PRO A 130 -12.64 8.43 6.40
C PRO A 130 -11.97 8.17 5.06
N VAL A 131 -12.35 8.94 4.06
CA VAL A 131 -11.81 8.81 2.71
C VAL A 131 -11.15 10.12 2.32
N THR A 132 -9.88 10.05 1.94
CA THR A 132 -9.12 11.21 1.49
C THR A 132 -8.71 10.96 0.05
N TYR A 133 -8.59 12.02 -0.73
CA TYR A 133 -8.28 11.92 -2.15
C TYR A 133 -6.98 12.64 -2.47
N LEU A 134 -6.23 12.11 -3.43
CA LEU A 134 -5.03 12.75 -3.92
C LEU A 134 -5.38 14.07 -4.61
N GLU A 135 -6.40 14.04 -5.45
CA GLU A 135 -6.85 15.22 -6.17
C GLU A 135 -8.28 15.54 -5.79
N SER A 136 -8.52 16.80 -5.58
CA SER A 136 -9.86 17.26 -5.18
C SER A 136 -10.81 17.39 -6.35
#